data_cf3ef4c38cd9ca03899f7303d6949298
#
_entry.id   cf3ef4c38cd9ca03899f7303d6949298
#
_cell.length_a   1.000
_cell.length_b   1.000
_cell.length_c   1.000
_cell.angle_alpha   90.00
_cell.angle_beta   90.00
_cell.angle_gamma   90.00
#
_symmetry.space_group_name_H-M   'P 1'
#
loop_
_entity.id
_entity.type
_entity.pdbx_description
1 polymer ?
#
loop_
_entity_poly.entity_id
_entity_poly.type
_entity_poly.pdbx_seq_one_letter_code
_entity_poly.pdbx_strand_id
1 'polypeptide(L)'
;MKKLFFALFLLSTSLHVIANPTENFSLYNSIQKKKKKKDTAFDRTRLIAGGGGGFGAGFRAFSINVTPSIAYCFTDNFNVGTTFGFNYFQQAEDFQYFNTTTNQVTDATYKYKYPGYSLSIFARYIIAQRFMLNFEPEMNNVKVVKDYDVNQANGKVIENKYRLNISSVLGGIGYIQKISDIGYSYIMVCYDLAQNPNARYYQTFDYRAGIMVNLFNR
;
A
#
# COMPACT_ATOMS: atom_id res chain seq x y z
N MET A 1 21.00 16.14 -11.31
CA MET A 1 21.93 15.00 -11.38
C MET A 1 22.02 14.19 -10.09
N LYS A 2 22.07 14.77 -8.86
CA LYS A 2 22.15 13.99 -7.60
C LYS A 2 20.94 13.06 -7.32
N LYS A 3 19.74 13.41 -7.78
CA LYS A 3 18.51 12.58 -7.58
C LYS A 3 18.45 11.33 -8.47
N LEU A 4 19.10 11.40 -9.64
CA LEU A 4 19.18 10.24 -10.55
C LEU A 4 20.15 9.18 -10.02
N PHE A 5 21.22 9.60 -9.33
CA PHE A 5 22.20 8.71 -8.71
C PHE A 5 21.61 7.89 -7.54
N PHE A 6 20.71 8.50 -6.75
CA PHE A 6 20.07 7.82 -5.63
C PHE A 6 19.06 6.75 -6.09
N ALA A 7 18.33 7.02 -7.17
CA ALA A 7 17.42 6.03 -7.78
C ALA A 7 18.20 4.88 -8.42
N LEU A 8 19.33 5.16 -9.08
CA LEU A 8 20.21 4.12 -9.64
C LEU A 8 20.88 3.29 -8.54
N PHE A 9 21.25 3.88 -7.41
CA PHE A 9 21.84 3.16 -6.28
C PHE A 9 20.83 2.21 -5.61
N LEU A 10 19.57 2.63 -5.45
CA LEU A 10 18.49 1.76 -4.97
C LEU A 10 18.19 0.62 -5.97
N LEU A 11 18.27 0.88 -7.28
CA LEU A 11 18.09 -0.15 -8.31
C LEU A 11 19.28 -1.12 -8.34
N SER A 12 20.52 -0.64 -8.15
CA SER A 12 21.72 -1.48 -8.16
C SER A 12 21.81 -2.40 -6.95
N THR A 13 21.40 -1.94 -5.78
CA THR A 13 21.34 -2.79 -4.58
C THR A 13 20.27 -3.88 -4.70
N SER A 14 19.14 -3.61 -5.38
CA SER A 14 18.12 -4.63 -5.65
C SER A 14 18.58 -5.68 -6.68
N LEU A 15 19.40 -5.29 -7.66
CA LEU A 15 19.92 -6.22 -8.68
C LEU A 15 21.02 -7.14 -8.18
N HIS A 16 21.86 -6.70 -7.22
CA HIS A 16 22.91 -7.57 -6.64
C HIS A 16 22.35 -8.70 -5.77
N VAL A 17 21.15 -8.53 -5.21
CA VAL A 17 20.48 -9.55 -4.40
C VAL A 17 19.82 -10.63 -5.26
N ILE A 18 19.59 -10.38 -6.56
CA ILE A 18 19.01 -11.36 -7.49
C ILE A 18 20.03 -12.43 -7.96
N ALA A 19 21.33 -12.21 -7.74
CA ALA A 19 22.40 -12.99 -8.38
C ALA A 19 22.88 -14.24 -7.62
N ASN A 20 22.30 -14.60 -6.46
CA ASN A 20 22.69 -15.84 -5.74
C ASN A 20 21.55 -16.88 -5.74
N PRO A 21 21.54 -17.83 -6.72
CA PRO A 21 20.44 -18.77 -6.90
C PRO A 21 20.48 -20.03 -6.01
N THR A 22 21.43 -20.17 -5.09
CA THR A 22 21.70 -21.47 -4.44
C THR A 22 21.29 -21.60 -2.97
N GLU A 23 20.74 -20.58 -2.33
CA GLU A 23 20.20 -20.78 -0.99
C GLU A 23 18.76 -21.30 -1.08
N ASN A 24 18.60 -22.58 -0.73
CA ASN A 24 17.29 -23.22 -0.56
C ASN A 24 16.41 -22.38 0.35
N PHE A 25 15.32 -21.89 -0.20
CA PHE A 25 14.29 -21.14 0.53
C PHE A 25 13.58 -22.09 1.51
N SER A 26 14.15 -22.24 2.71
CA SER A 26 13.67 -23.19 3.71
C SER A 26 12.89 -22.52 4.86
N LEU A 27 12.50 -21.25 4.72
CA LEU A 27 11.70 -20.56 5.75
C LEU A 27 10.47 -21.36 6.16
N TYR A 28 9.82 -21.98 5.19
CA TYR A 28 8.67 -22.85 5.41
C TYR A 28 9.07 -24.24 5.95
N ASN A 29 10.24 -24.74 5.60
CA ASN A 29 10.69 -26.08 6.05
C ASN A 29 11.11 -26.07 7.53
N SER A 30 11.51 -24.95 8.09
CA SER A 30 11.80 -24.83 9.52
C SER A 30 10.55 -24.96 10.40
N ILE A 31 9.38 -24.60 9.85
CA ILE A 31 8.08 -24.72 10.51
C ILE A 31 7.59 -26.19 10.55
N GLN A 32 8.02 -27.04 9.58
CA GLN A 32 7.51 -28.41 9.44
C GLN A 32 8.27 -29.50 10.18
N LYS A 33 9.46 -29.24 10.72
CA LYS A 33 10.23 -30.29 11.44
C LYS A 33 9.68 -30.72 12.79
N LYS A 34 8.56 -30.15 13.26
CA LYS A 34 7.85 -30.63 14.46
C LYS A 34 6.60 -31.41 14.09
N LYS A 35 6.73 -32.74 14.18
CA LYS A 35 5.71 -33.80 14.32
C LYS A 35 4.24 -33.36 14.11
N LYS A 36 3.60 -33.95 13.09
CA LYS A 36 2.14 -34.05 12.92
C LYS A 36 1.45 -34.51 14.22
N LYS A 37 1.12 -33.55 15.09
CA LYS A 37 -0.02 -33.71 15.96
C LYS A 37 -1.22 -33.16 15.21
N LYS A 38 -2.21 -34.02 15.00
CA LYS A 38 -3.55 -33.64 14.57
C LYS A 38 -4.24 -32.89 15.71
N ASP A 39 -3.79 -31.66 15.98
CA ASP A 39 -4.51 -30.77 16.88
C ASP A 39 -5.10 -29.67 16.00
N THR A 40 -6.42 -29.63 15.97
CA THR A 40 -7.24 -28.54 15.43
C THR A 40 -7.07 -27.22 16.20
N ALA A 41 -6.07 -27.15 17.07
CA ALA A 41 -5.76 -25.98 17.85
C ALA A 41 -5.02 -24.92 17.00
N PHE A 42 -5.38 -23.68 17.23
CA PHE A 42 -4.73 -22.51 16.63
C PHE A 42 -3.23 -22.50 16.93
N ASP A 43 -2.40 -22.60 15.90
CA ASP A 43 -0.95 -22.64 16.00
C ASP A 43 -0.38 -21.21 15.89
N ARG A 44 0.00 -20.63 17.02
CA ARG A 44 0.57 -19.27 17.09
C ARG A 44 1.86 -19.10 16.28
N THR A 45 2.62 -20.20 16.05
CA THR A 45 3.85 -20.14 15.27
C THR A 45 3.61 -19.87 13.79
N ARG A 46 2.37 -19.96 13.34
CA ARG A 46 1.93 -19.64 11.97
C ARG A 46 1.45 -18.20 11.78
N LEU A 47 1.54 -17.40 12.85
CA LEU A 47 1.22 -15.97 12.74
C LEU A 47 2.40 -15.19 12.20
N ILE A 48 2.15 -14.43 11.17
CA ILE A 48 3.09 -13.46 10.61
C ILE A 48 2.50 -12.05 10.69
N ALA A 49 3.33 -11.09 10.98
CA ALA A 49 2.95 -9.69 10.96
C ALA A 49 3.96 -8.86 10.18
N GLY A 50 3.53 -7.74 9.73
CA GLY A 50 4.39 -6.85 8.97
C GLY A 50 3.60 -5.70 8.40
N GLY A 51 3.93 -5.38 7.18
CA GLY A 51 3.23 -4.32 6.48
C GLY A 51 4.02 -3.85 5.29
N GLY A 52 3.39 -2.97 4.57
CA GLY A 52 3.97 -2.30 3.43
C GLY A 52 3.76 -0.82 3.51
N GLY A 53 4.20 -0.17 2.49
CA GLY A 53 3.98 1.24 2.31
C GLY A 53 4.35 1.67 0.91
N GLY A 54 3.96 2.87 0.59
CA GLY A 54 4.27 3.50 -0.67
C GLY A 54 4.39 5.01 -0.51
N PHE A 55 5.11 5.59 -1.38
CA PHE A 55 5.34 7.02 -1.45
C PHE A 55 5.28 7.42 -2.92
N GLY A 56 4.53 8.45 -3.21
CA GLY A 56 4.42 9.04 -4.54
C GLY A 56 4.68 10.54 -4.49
N ALA A 57 5.50 11.03 -5.40
CA ALA A 57 5.72 12.46 -5.57
C ALA A 57 5.65 12.79 -7.06
N GLY A 58 4.81 13.76 -7.40
CA GLY A 58 4.65 14.30 -8.74
C GLY A 58 4.76 15.81 -8.72
N PHE A 59 4.59 16.42 -9.90
CA PHE A 59 4.48 17.86 -9.98
C PHE A 59 3.20 18.29 -9.27
N ARG A 60 3.36 19.03 -8.13
CA ARG A 60 2.26 19.51 -7.27
C ARG A 60 1.42 18.43 -6.57
N ALA A 61 1.83 17.16 -6.61
CA ALA A 61 1.15 16.08 -5.92
C ALA A 61 2.11 15.28 -5.04
N PHE A 62 1.60 14.84 -3.90
CA PHE A 62 2.33 14.02 -2.94
C PHE A 62 1.38 12.97 -2.36
N SER A 63 1.85 11.75 -2.23
CA SER A 63 1.12 10.69 -1.55
C SER A 63 2.03 9.86 -0.66
N ILE A 64 1.48 9.41 0.44
CA ILE A 64 2.10 8.41 1.31
C ILE A 64 1.03 7.41 1.75
N ASN A 65 1.39 6.14 1.78
CA ASN A 65 0.56 5.11 2.39
C ASN A 65 1.39 4.24 3.33
N VAL A 66 0.75 3.74 4.37
CA VAL A 66 1.31 2.78 5.32
C VAL A 66 0.25 1.72 5.57
N THR A 67 0.64 0.45 5.46
CA THR A 67 -0.31 -0.68 5.47
C THR A 67 0.17 -1.79 6.40
N PRO A 68 0.10 -1.61 7.74
CA PRO A 68 0.35 -2.69 8.68
C PRO A 68 -0.61 -3.86 8.42
N SER A 69 -0.10 -5.07 8.57
CA SER A 69 -0.84 -6.29 8.27
C SER A 69 -0.48 -7.41 9.23
N ILE A 70 -1.44 -8.31 9.44
CA ILE A 70 -1.27 -9.56 10.17
C ILE A 70 -1.92 -10.69 9.37
N ALA A 71 -1.27 -11.85 9.34
CA ALA A 71 -1.77 -13.00 8.61
C ALA A 71 -1.51 -14.32 9.33
N TYR A 72 -2.28 -15.33 8.97
CA TYR A 72 -2.12 -16.69 9.39
C TYR A 72 -1.76 -17.58 8.21
N CYS A 73 -0.69 -18.34 8.32
CA CYS A 73 -0.22 -19.29 7.32
C CYS A 73 -0.95 -20.62 7.49
N PHE A 74 -1.98 -20.88 6.69
CA PHE A 74 -2.69 -22.16 6.69
C PHE A 74 -1.84 -23.29 6.18
N THR A 75 -1.06 -23.01 5.16
CA THR A 75 -0.04 -23.93 4.62
C THR A 75 1.25 -23.14 4.37
N ASP A 76 2.29 -23.82 3.93
CA ASP A 76 3.56 -23.21 3.56
C ASP A 76 3.42 -22.22 2.40
N ASN A 77 2.42 -22.42 1.56
CA ASN A 77 2.21 -21.62 0.36
C ASN A 77 0.96 -20.74 0.42
N PHE A 78 0.12 -20.88 1.45
CA PHE A 78 -1.14 -20.14 1.52
C PHE A 78 -1.32 -19.45 2.86
N ASN A 79 -1.53 -18.15 2.80
CA ASN A 79 -1.84 -17.34 3.97
C ASN A 79 -3.03 -16.42 3.73
N VAL A 80 -3.76 -16.14 4.81
CA VAL A 80 -4.89 -15.22 4.83
C VAL A 80 -4.64 -14.23 5.97
N GLY A 81 -4.95 -12.98 5.73
CA GLY A 81 -4.71 -11.94 6.70
C GLY A 81 -5.58 -10.72 6.51
N THR A 82 -5.30 -9.73 7.33
CA THR A 82 -5.94 -8.42 7.25
C THR A 82 -4.89 -7.32 7.20
N THR A 83 -5.22 -6.25 6.50
CA THR A 83 -4.40 -5.04 6.41
C THR A 83 -5.24 -3.85 6.84
N PHE A 84 -4.64 -3.01 7.66
CA PHE A 84 -5.16 -1.69 7.96
C PHE A 84 -4.32 -0.65 7.22
N GLY A 85 -4.93 0.15 6.36
CA GLY A 85 -4.24 1.15 5.56
C GLY A 85 -4.49 2.56 6.07
N PHE A 86 -3.43 3.35 6.12
CA PHE A 86 -3.50 4.80 6.23
C PHE A 86 -2.96 5.42 4.94
N ASN A 87 -3.75 6.27 4.32
CA ASN A 87 -3.43 6.92 3.06
C ASN A 87 -3.53 8.43 3.23
N TYR A 88 -2.52 9.14 2.74
CA TYR A 88 -2.56 10.59 2.65
C TYR A 88 -2.17 11.01 1.24
N PHE A 89 -3.04 11.78 0.60
CA PHE A 89 -2.79 12.37 -0.70
C PHE A 89 -2.96 13.88 -0.62
N GLN A 90 -2.07 14.62 -1.22
CA GLN A 90 -2.14 16.07 -1.34
C GLN A 90 -1.91 16.46 -2.79
N GLN A 91 -2.72 17.37 -3.29
CA GLN A 91 -2.60 17.98 -4.62
C GLN A 91 -2.75 19.48 -4.50
N ALA A 92 -1.94 20.23 -5.23
CA ALA A 92 -2.04 21.68 -5.31
C ALA A 92 -2.59 22.09 -6.68
N GLU A 93 -3.58 22.99 -6.67
CA GLU A 93 -4.18 23.57 -7.86
C GLU A 93 -4.15 25.09 -7.78
N ASP A 94 -3.84 25.75 -8.90
CA ASP A 94 -3.94 27.19 -9.01
C ASP A 94 -5.31 27.58 -9.51
N PHE A 95 -5.84 28.63 -8.96
CA PHE A 95 -7.10 29.21 -9.39
C PHE A 95 -7.03 30.74 -9.31
N GLN A 96 -7.92 31.40 -10.03
CA GLN A 96 -8.08 32.83 -10.01
C GLN A 96 -9.38 33.20 -9.32
N TYR A 97 -9.36 34.24 -8.51
CA TYR A 97 -10.54 34.80 -7.90
C TYR A 97 -10.56 36.32 -8.01
N PHE A 98 -11.75 36.90 -8.06
CA PHE A 98 -11.91 38.33 -8.04
C PHE A 98 -11.87 38.84 -6.59
N ASN A 99 -10.86 39.60 -6.24
CA ASN A 99 -10.72 40.16 -4.89
C ASN A 99 -11.57 41.43 -4.79
N THR A 100 -12.65 41.37 -4.02
CA THR A 100 -13.60 42.50 -3.84
C THR A 100 -12.99 43.65 -3.04
N THR A 101 -11.93 43.43 -2.28
CA THR A 101 -11.24 44.48 -1.51
C THR A 101 -10.30 45.30 -2.38
N THR A 102 -9.57 44.65 -3.31
CA THR A 102 -8.62 45.33 -4.20
C THR A 102 -9.20 45.62 -5.58
N ASN A 103 -10.38 45.07 -5.88
CA ASN A 103 -11.08 45.18 -7.18
C ASN A 103 -10.24 44.63 -8.35
N GLN A 104 -9.47 43.58 -8.11
CA GLN A 104 -8.56 42.95 -9.08
C GLN A 104 -8.71 41.43 -9.08
N VAL A 105 -8.38 40.78 -10.22
CA VAL A 105 -8.20 39.34 -10.32
C VAL A 105 -6.86 38.98 -9.68
N THR A 106 -6.91 38.03 -8.75
CA THR A 106 -5.73 37.58 -7.98
C THR A 106 -5.55 36.07 -8.16
N ASP A 107 -4.32 35.65 -8.41
CA ASP A 107 -3.95 34.24 -8.46
C ASP A 107 -3.77 33.69 -7.04
N ALA A 108 -4.27 32.49 -6.81
CA ALA A 108 -4.07 31.77 -5.57
C ALA A 108 -3.82 30.27 -5.81
N THR A 109 -3.12 29.63 -4.89
CA THR A 109 -2.86 28.18 -4.90
C THR A 109 -3.57 27.54 -3.74
N TYR A 110 -4.39 26.53 -4.01
CA TYR A 110 -5.03 25.75 -2.98
C TYR A 110 -4.47 24.33 -2.93
N LYS A 111 -4.29 23.80 -1.71
CA LYS A 111 -3.79 22.45 -1.47
C LYS A 111 -4.91 21.55 -0.96
N TYR A 112 -5.44 20.71 -1.82
CA TYR A 112 -6.36 19.66 -1.45
C TYR A 112 -5.65 18.58 -0.64
N LYS A 113 -6.28 18.15 0.46
CA LYS A 113 -5.75 17.11 1.36
C LYS A 113 -6.80 16.03 1.53
N TYR A 114 -6.44 14.81 1.17
CA TYR A 114 -7.31 13.64 1.19
C TYR A 114 -6.74 12.56 2.12
N PRO A 115 -6.97 12.68 3.44
CA PRO A 115 -6.68 11.60 4.36
C PRO A 115 -7.72 10.49 4.22
N GLY A 116 -7.27 9.24 4.16
CA GLY A 116 -8.11 8.07 4.05
C GLY A 116 -7.61 6.93 4.91
N TYR A 117 -8.52 6.03 5.25
CA TYR A 117 -8.24 4.78 5.92
C TYR A 117 -8.79 3.64 5.08
N SER A 118 -8.11 2.52 5.10
CA SER A 118 -8.60 1.31 4.46
C SER A 118 -8.54 0.13 5.42
N LEU A 119 -9.44 -0.81 5.19
CA LEU A 119 -9.43 -2.12 5.82
C LEU A 119 -9.58 -3.14 4.71
N SER A 120 -8.67 -4.11 4.66
CA SER A 120 -8.75 -5.20 3.70
C SER A 120 -8.56 -6.55 4.36
N ILE A 121 -9.08 -7.57 3.68
CA ILE A 121 -8.76 -8.98 3.95
C ILE A 121 -8.03 -9.46 2.71
N PHE A 122 -6.93 -10.16 2.88
CA PHE A 122 -6.19 -10.70 1.75
C PHE A 122 -6.01 -12.21 1.85
N ALA A 123 -5.95 -12.85 0.70
CA ALA A 123 -5.51 -14.21 0.51
C ALA A 123 -4.31 -14.20 -0.43
N ARG A 124 -3.22 -14.82 -0.01
CA ARG A 124 -1.97 -14.88 -0.78
C ARG A 124 -1.56 -16.32 -1.00
N TYR A 125 -1.18 -16.63 -2.23
CA TYR A 125 -0.66 -17.93 -2.62
C TYR A 125 0.74 -17.78 -3.18
N ILE A 126 1.70 -18.52 -2.62
CA ILE A 126 3.12 -18.47 -2.99
C ILE A 126 3.42 -19.60 -3.97
N ILE A 127 3.96 -19.25 -5.13
CA ILE A 127 4.31 -20.16 -6.21
C ILE A 127 5.85 -20.22 -6.32
N ALA A 128 6.38 -21.44 -6.41
CA ALA A 128 7.80 -21.70 -6.57
C ALA A 128 8.68 -20.94 -5.56
N GLN A 129 8.14 -20.68 -4.36
CA GLN A 129 8.81 -20.01 -3.23
C GLN A 129 9.26 -18.57 -3.50
N ARG A 130 8.92 -17.98 -4.64
CA ARG A 130 9.38 -16.65 -5.07
C ARG A 130 8.26 -15.75 -5.58
N PHE A 131 7.27 -16.33 -6.23
CA PHE A 131 6.16 -15.57 -6.79
C PHE A 131 4.96 -15.62 -5.86
N MET A 132 4.19 -14.57 -5.83
CA MET A 132 3.00 -14.45 -4.99
C MET A 132 1.81 -14.00 -5.84
N LEU A 133 0.69 -14.72 -5.70
CA LEU A 133 -0.62 -14.23 -6.12
C LEU A 133 -1.31 -13.60 -4.92
N ASN A 134 -1.94 -12.45 -5.12
CA ASN A 134 -2.70 -11.74 -4.10
C ASN A 134 -4.13 -11.52 -4.57
N PHE A 135 -5.08 -11.80 -3.68
CA PHE A 135 -6.48 -11.42 -3.82
C PHE A 135 -6.89 -10.67 -2.56
N GLU A 136 -7.40 -9.44 -2.70
CA GLU A 136 -7.58 -8.53 -1.58
C GLU A 136 -8.81 -7.64 -1.78
N PRO A 137 -10.00 -8.03 -1.28
CA PRO A 137 -11.10 -7.10 -1.12
C PRO A 137 -10.76 -6.05 -0.07
N GLU A 138 -10.94 -4.80 -0.43
CA GLU A 138 -10.58 -3.62 0.37
C GLU A 138 -11.78 -2.66 0.46
N MET A 139 -11.99 -2.11 1.64
CA MET A 139 -12.91 -1.00 1.87
C MET A 139 -12.10 0.24 2.25
N ASN A 140 -12.24 1.30 1.47
CA ASN A 140 -11.60 2.59 1.66
C ASN A 140 -12.60 3.60 2.19
N ASN A 141 -12.26 4.29 3.28
CA ASN A 141 -12.98 5.45 3.77
C ASN A 141 -12.14 6.70 3.47
N VAL A 142 -12.54 7.45 2.47
CA VAL A 142 -11.82 8.63 2.01
C VAL A 142 -12.63 9.90 2.27
N LYS A 143 -11.93 10.98 2.57
CA LYS A 143 -12.52 12.30 2.69
C LYS A 143 -12.41 12.98 1.32
N VAL A 144 -13.54 13.39 0.77
CA VAL A 144 -13.64 14.01 -0.56
C VAL A 144 -14.21 15.42 -0.40
N VAL A 145 -13.72 16.34 -1.21
CA VAL A 145 -14.29 17.70 -1.33
C VAL A 145 -15.42 17.63 -2.36
N LYS A 146 -16.64 17.95 -1.94
CA LYS A 146 -17.81 17.99 -2.80
C LYS A 146 -17.84 19.26 -3.64
N ASP A 147 -17.74 20.37 -2.93
CA ASP A 147 -17.80 21.71 -3.51
C ASP A 147 -16.84 22.62 -2.72
N TYR A 148 -16.37 23.65 -3.33
CA TYR A 148 -15.63 24.68 -2.64
C TYR A 148 -16.14 26.07 -3.05
N ASP A 149 -16.22 26.96 -2.08
CA ASP A 149 -16.44 28.38 -2.29
C ASP A 149 -15.17 29.17 -2.01
N VAL A 150 -14.99 30.24 -2.74
CA VAL A 150 -13.86 31.15 -2.51
C VAL A 150 -14.37 32.45 -1.89
N ASN A 151 -13.90 32.75 -0.71
CA ASN A 151 -14.19 34.05 -0.11
C ASN A 151 -13.51 35.17 -0.93
N GLN A 152 -14.31 35.96 -1.64
CA GLN A 152 -13.85 36.97 -2.56
C GLN A 152 -13.08 38.12 -1.91
N ALA A 153 -13.19 38.30 -0.57
CA ALA A 153 -12.47 39.34 0.12
C ALA A 153 -11.02 38.98 0.46
N ASN A 154 -10.72 37.70 0.66
CA ASN A 154 -9.40 37.26 1.15
C ASN A 154 -8.84 36.01 0.45
N GLY A 155 -9.53 35.48 -0.57
CA GLY A 155 -9.12 34.30 -1.32
C GLY A 155 -9.15 32.98 -0.51
N LYS A 156 -9.75 32.97 0.70
CA LYS A 156 -9.81 31.77 1.50
C LYS A 156 -10.82 30.78 0.91
N VAL A 157 -10.35 29.57 0.64
CA VAL A 157 -11.20 28.47 0.19
C VAL A 157 -11.97 27.87 1.36
N ILE A 158 -13.28 27.79 1.21
CA ILE A 158 -14.20 27.13 2.14
C ILE A 158 -14.60 25.81 1.50
N GLU A 159 -14.16 24.69 2.08
CA GLU A 159 -14.42 23.37 1.53
C GLU A 159 -15.64 22.72 2.18
N ASN A 160 -16.52 22.20 1.36
CA ASN A 160 -17.59 21.33 1.78
C ASN A 160 -17.14 19.86 1.63
N LYS A 161 -16.82 19.22 2.74
CA LYS A 161 -16.23 17.87 2.77
C LYS A 161 -17.23 16.83 3.21
N TYR A 162 -17.20 15.68 2.55
CA TYR A 162 -17.93 14.50 2.98
C TYR A 162 -17.02 13.26 2.96
N ARG A 163 -17.45 12.20 3.65
CA ARG A 163 -16.75 10.91 3.62
C ARG A 163 -17.47 9.96 2.70
N LEU A 164 -16.70 9.23 1.92
CA LEU A 164 -17.17 8.23 1.00
C LEU A 164 -16.52 6.89 1.32
N ASN A 165 -17.34 5.85 1.44
CA ASN A 165 -16.87 4.47 1.52
C ASN A 165 -16.83 3.89 0.10
N ILE A 166 -15.65 3.43 -0.28
CA ILE A 166 -15.37 2.90 -1.63
C ILE A 166 -14.84 1.50 -1.47
N SER A 167 -15.48 0.54 -2.14
CA SER A 167 -15.01 -0.85 -2.18
C SER A 167 -14.17 -1.08 -3.42
N SER A 168 -13.06 -1.78 -3.25
CA SER A 168 -12.16 -2.26 -4.31
C SER A 168 -11.94 -3.76 -4.16
N VAL A 169 -11.61 -4.44 -5.23
CA VAL A 169 -11.18 -5.84 -5.21
C VAL A 169 -9.85 -5.93 -5.95
N LEU A 170 -8.78 -6.04 -5.21
CA LEU A 170 -7.43 -6.03 -5.77
C LEU A 170 -6.97 -7.44 -6.10
N GLY A 171 -6.64 -7.68 -7.37
CA GLY A 171 -5.89 -8.84 -7.83
C GLY A 171 -4.45 -8.44 -8.08
N GLY A 172 -3.48 -9.25 -7.64
CA GLY A 172 -2.08 -8.87 -7.75
C GLY A 172 -1.12 -10.02 -7.94
N ILE A 173 0.05 -9.68 -8.47
CA ILE A 173 1.21 -10.56 -8.57
C ILE A 173 2.39 -9.90 -7.88
N GLY A 174 3.23 -10.69 -7.25
CA GLY A 174 4.39 -10.18 -6.54
C GLY A 174 5.59 -11.13 -6.56
N TYR A 175 6.70 -10.60 -6.09
CA TYR A 175 7.93 -11.32 -5.86
C TYR A 175 8.29 -11.23 -4.38
N ILE A 176 8.70 -12.37 -3.82
CA ILE A 176 9.10 -12.52 -2.42
C ILE A 176 10.60 -12.77 -2.37
N GLN A 177 11.25 -12.10 -1.45
CA GLN A 177 12.64 -12.32 -1.13
C GLN A 177 12.83 -12.57 0.36
N LYS A 178 13.47 -13.68 0.71
CA LYS A 178 13.87 -13.96 2.08
C LYS A 178 14.91 -12.93 2.55
N ILE A 179 14.67 -12.30 3.71
CA ILE A 179 15.63 -11.40 4.35
C ILE A 179 16.44 -12.15 5.40
N SER A 180 15.76 -13.03 6.15
CA SER A 180 16.34 -13.82 7.23
C SER A 180 15.47 -15.05 7.48
N ASP A 181 15.83 -15.84 8.49
CA ASP A 181 15.05 -17.02 8.87
C ASP A 181 13.70 -16.69 9.48
N ILE A 182 13.49 -15.45 9.88
CA ILE A 182 12.28 -14.99 10.53
C ILE A 182 11.37 -14.13 9.66
N GLY A 183 11.79 -13.79 8.42
CA GLY A 183 11.00 -12.87 7.61
C GLY A 183 11.35 -12.86 6.13
N TYR A 184 10.50 -12.15 5.40
CA TYR A 184 10.69 -11.90 3.97
C TYR A 184 10.24 -10.48 3.60
N SER A 185 10.86 -9.92 2.57
CA SER A 185 10.35 -8.75 1.87
C SER A 185 9.55 -9.18 0.65
N TYR A 186 8.68 -8.31 0.21
CA TYR A 186 7.96 -8.50 -1.04
C TYR A 186 7.80 -7.19 -1.80
N ILE A 187 7.71 -7.33 -3.11
CA ILE A 187 7.22 -6.29 -4.02
C ILE A 187 6.05 -6.89 -4.79
N MET A 188 4.99 -6.12 -5.01
CA MET A 188 3.85 -6.59 -5.79
C MET A 188 3.20 -5.46 -6.57
N VAL A 189 2.52 -5.85 -7.64
CA VAL A 189 1.69 -5.00 -8.47
C VAL A 189 0.27 -5.52 -8.37
N CYS A 190 -0.65 -4.67 -8.00
CA CYS A 190 -2.07 -4.96 -7.89
C CYS A 190 -2.88 -4.13 -8.88
N TYR A 191 -4.03 -4.66 -9.28
CA TYR A 191 -4.99 -4.01 -10.14
C TYR A 191 -6.39 -4.15 -9.54
N ASP A 192 -7.20 -3.10 -9.59
CA ASP A 192 -8.57 -3.15 -9.09
C ASP A 192 -9.48 -3.85 -10.10
N LEU A 193 -9.90 -5.05 -9.77
CA LEU A 193 -10.80 -5.87 -10.60
C LEU A 193 -12.24 -5.35 -10.58
N ALA A 194 -12.64 -4.63 -9.55
CA ALA A 194 -14.00 -4.07 -9.42
C ALA A 194 -14.21 -2.84 -10.30
N GLN A 195 -13.12 -2.15 -10.70
CA GLN A 195 -13.13 -0.96 -11.57
C GLN A 195 -14.16 0.10 -11.14
N ASN A 196 -14.25 0.34 -9.82
CA ASN A 196 -15.11 1.39 -9.31
C ASN A 196 -14.55 2.78 -9.69
N PRO A 197 -15.28 3.63 -10.44
CA PRO A 197 -14.79 4.94 -10.87
C PRO A 197 -14.37 5.88 -9.74
N ASN A 198 -14.90 5.67 -8.54
CA ASN A 198 -14.55 6.45 -7.35
C ASN A 198 -13.38 5.83 -6.57
N ALA A 199 -12.90 4.65 -6.96
CA ALA A 199 -11.80 3.98 -6.29
C ALA A 199 -10.48 4.66 -6.61
N ARG A 200 -9.59 4.68 -5.61
CA ARG A 200 -8.24 5.20 -5.73
C ARG A 200 -7.43 4.56 -6.87
N TYR A 201 -7.72 3.29 -7.14
CA TYR A 201 -6.98 2.48 -8.11
C TYR A 201 -7.73 2.33 -9.44
N TYR A 202 -8.72 3.18 -9.69
CA TYR A 202 -9.46 3.13 -10.94
C TYR A 202 -8.53 3.27 -12.15
N GLN A 203 -8.53 2.26 -13.01
CA GLN A 203 -7.69 2.17 -14.22
C GLN A 203 -6.17 2.36 -13.97
N THR A 204 -5.69 2.15 -12.75
CA THR A 204 -4.28 2.29 -12.39
C THR A 204 -3.75 1.04 -11.71
N PHE A 205 -2.43 0.84 -11.80
CA PHE A 205 -1.75 -0.18 -11.03
C PHE A 205 -1.33 0.38 -9.66
N ASP A 206 -1.45 -0.45 -8.63
CA ASP A 206 -0.97 -0.17 -7.29
C ASP A 206 0.33 -0.95 -7.03
N TYR A 207 1.41 -0.23 -6.80
CA TYR A 207 2.72 -0.79 -6.51
C TYR A 207 2.95 -0.81 -5.01
N ARG A 208 3.20 -1.98 -4.46
CA ARG A 208 3.42 -2.16 -3.03
C ARG A 208 4.75 -2.83 -2.76
N ALA A 209 5.43 -2.37 -1.71
CA ALA A 209 6.57 -3.03 -1.13
C ALA A 209 6.35 -3.18 0.37
N GLY A 210 6.85 -4.28 0.95
CA GLY A 210 6.66 -4.52 2.36
C GLY A 210 7.55 -5.62 2.91
N ILE A 211 7.40 -5.82 4.21
CA ILE A 211 8.13 -6.83 4.98
C ILE A 211 7.11 -7.60 5.83
N MET A 212 7.30 -8.90 5.92
CA MET A 212 6.53 -9.78 6.82
C MET A 212 7.51 -10.57 7.68
N VAL A 213 7.22 -10.65 8.97
CA VAL A 213 8.02 -11.37 9.95
C VAL A 213 7.18 -12.36 10.72
N ASN A 214 7.75 -13.50 11.08
CA ASN A 214 7.11 -14.46 11.94
C ASN A 214 7.13 -13.93 13.39
N LEU A 215 5.95 -13.83 14.03
CA LEU A 215 5.82 -13.26 15.37
C LEU A 215 6.36 -14.17 16.48
N PHE A 216 6.38 -15.47 16.26
CA PHE A 216 6.65 -16.48 17.31
C PHE A 216 7.74 -17.49 16.90
N ASN A 217 8.66 -17.06 16.03
CA ASN A 217 9.81 -17.89 15.72
C ASN A 217 10.72 -17.96 16.95
N ARG A 218 10.98 -19.18 17.42
CA ARG A 218 11.93 -19.49 18.51
C ARG A 218 13.18 -20.15 17.93
#